data_8e36ed38bf0341b1976a9a1ad5cfb26b
#
_entry.id   8e36ed38bf0341b1976a9a1ad5cfb26b
#
_cell.length_a   1.000
_cell.length_b   1.000
_cell.length_c   1.000
_cell.angle_alpha   90.00
_cell.angle_beta   90.00
_cell.angle_gamma   90.00
#
_symmetry.space_group_name_H-M   'P 1'
#
loop_
_entity.id
_entity.type
_entity.pdbx_description
1 polymer ?
#
loop_
_entity_poly.entity_id
_entity_poly.type
_entity_poly.pdbx_seq_one_letter_code
_entity_poly.pdbx_strand_id
1 'polypeptide(L)'
;MLLGEEAIHGLQDKHVAVFGVGGVGSFCAEALARAGVGTLTLIDDDIVSVSNINRQLIALHSTVGQSKTEVMKARIADIHPQCRVNALHMRYEESNKEIGRAHV
;
A
#
# COMPACT_ATOMS: atom_id res chain seq x y z
N MET A 1 8.02 10.30 -11.74
CA MET A 1 7.67 9.67 -13.02
C MET A 1 6.54 10.44 -13.69
N LEU A 2 6.74 10.74 -14.96
CA LEU A 2 5.70 11.43 -15.73
C LEU A 2 4.90 10.41 -16.53
N LEU A 3 3.59 10.44 -16.37
CA LEU A 3 2.69 9.57 -17.12
C LEU A 3 1.84 10.42 -18.03
N GLY A 4 1.61 9.94 -19.24
CA GLY A 4 0.66 10.57 -20.14
C GLY A 4 -0.76 10.41 -19.61
N GLU A 5 -1.66 11.25 -20.09
CA GLU A 5 -3.04 11.23 -19.67
C GLU A 5 -3.71 9.88 -19.89
N GLU A 6 -3.42 9.23 -21.00
CA GLU A 6 -3.97 7.92 -21.33
C GLU A 6 -3.47 6.85 -20.33
N ALA A 7 -2.20 6.92 -19.93
CA ALA A 7 -1.66 5.98 -18.97
C ALA A 7 -2.32 6.16 -17.60
N ILE A 8 -2.60 7.40 -17.21
CA ILE A 8 -3.28 7.68 -15.94
C ILE A 8 -4.69 7.09 -15.95
N HIS A 9 -5.44 7.28 -17.03
CA HIS A 9 -6.78 6.72 -17.15
C HIS A 9 -6.74 5.18 -17.11
N GLY A 10 -5.76 4.57 -17.77
CA GLY A 10 -5.59 3.12 -17.75
C GLY A 10 -5.31 2.58 -16.36
N LEU A 11 -4.60 3.34 -15.52
CA LEU A 11 -4.28 2.93 -14.16
C LEU A 11 -5.50 2.88 -13.24
N GLN A 12 -6.54 3.65 -13.52
CA GLN A 12 -7.76 3.63 -12.72
C GLN A 12 -8.43 2.25 -12.71
N ASP A 13 -8.21 1.45 -13.74
CA ASP A 13 -8.78 0.12 -13.85
C ASP A 13 -7.83 -0.97 -13.31
N LYS A 14 -6.67 -0.60 -12.82
CA LYS A 14 -5.69 -1.57 -12.36
C LYS A 14 -5.85 -1.86 -10.87
N HIS A 15 -5.55 -3.09 -10.54
CA HIS A 15 -5.54 -3.57 -9.16
C HIS A 15 -4.14 -4.14 -8.89
N VAL A 16 -3.44 -3.57 -7.94
CA VAL A 16 -2.07 -3.98 -7.62
C VAL A 16 -1.99 -4.43 -6.17
N ALA A 17 -1.36 -5.57 -5.96
CA ALA A 17 -1.08 -6.07 -4.62
C ALA A 17 0.35 -5.70 -4.22
N VAL A 18 0.52 -5.21 -3.00
CA VAL A 18 1.83 -4.87 -2.45
C VAL A 18 2.07 -5.75 -1.24
N PHE A 19 3.07 -6.62 -1.34
CA PHE A 19 3.44 -7.53 -0.27
C PHE A 19 4.56 -6.91 0.54
N GLY A 20 4.25 -6.55 1.78
CA GLY A 20 5.18 -5.85 2.65
C GLY A 20 5.04 -4.34 2.52
N VAL A 21 4.67 -3.68 3.61
CA VAL A 21 4.40 -2.24 3.65
C VAL A 21 5.43 -1.53 4.54
N GLY A 22 6.68 -2.00 4.47
CA GLY A 22 7.79 -1.38 5.20
C GLY A 22 8.45 -0.28 4.38
N GLY A 23 9.78 -0.37 4.24
CA GLY A 23 10.56 0.63 3.51
C GLY A 23 10.17 0.75 2.04
N VAL A 24 10.54 -0.24 1.23
CA VAL A 24 10.30 -0.21 -0.21
C VAL A 24 8.82 -0.29 -0.53
N GLY A 25 8.09 -1.16 0.17
CA GLY A 25 6.67 -1.37 -0.11
C GLY A 25 5.82 -0.13 0.13
N SER A 26 6.10 0.64 1.17
CA SER A 26 5.35 1.86 1.44
C SER A 26 5.59 2.92 0.38
N PHE A 27 6.83 3.09 -0.09
CA PHE A 27 7.13 3.98 -1.19
C PHE A 27 6.42 3.55 -2.48
N CYS A 28 6.44 2.25 -2.76
CA CYS A 28 5.78 1.69 -3.92
C CYS A 28 4.27 1.95 -3.88
N ALA A 29 3.64 1.67 -2.76
CA ALA A 29 2.20 1.88 -2.60
C ALA A 29 1.84 3.37 -2.77
N GLU A 30 2.62 4.26 -2.18
CA GLU A 30 2.38 5.69 -2.32
C GLU A 30 2.54 6.15 -3.77
N ALA A 31 3.59 5.69 -4.45
CA ALA A 31 3.82 6.04 -5.85
C ALA A 31 2.66 5.59 -6.73
N LEU A 32 2.16 4.37 -6.51
CA LEU A 32 1.03 3.84 -7.27
C LEU A 32 -0.24 4.64 -7.01
N ALA A 33 -0.48 5.01 -5.76
CA ALA A 33 -1.65 5.82 -5.40
C ALA A 33 -1.58 7.20 -6.06
N ARG A 34 -0.42 7.83 -6.02
CA ARG A 34 -0.23 9.15 -6.64
C ARG A 34 -0.34 9.10 -8.14
N ALA A 35 0.02 7.97 -8.75
CA ALA A 35 -0.08 7.77 -10.19
C ALA A 35 -1.51 7.50 -10.65
N GLY A 36 -2.43 7.21 -9.73
CA GLY A 36 -3.83 7.04 -10.07
C GLY A 36 -4.32 5.60 -10.18
N VAL A 37 -3.57 4.64 -9.61
CA VAL A 37 -4.03 3.24 -9.57
C VAL A 37 -5.37 3.17 -8.82
N GLY A 38 -6.33 2.47 -9.40
CA GLY A 38 -7.69 2.43 -8.86
C GLY A 38 -7.86 1.61 -7.61
N THR A 39 -7.13 0.50 -7.49
CA THR A 39 -7.24 -0.40 -6.33
C THR A 39 -5.89 -0.91 -5.91
N LEU A 40 -5.62 -0.85 -4.61
CA LEU A 40 -4.41 -1.40 -4.01
C LEU A 40 -4.80 -2.38 -2.92
N THR A 41 -4.14 -3.52 -2.89
CA THR A 41 -4.26 -4.48 -1.79
C THR A 41 -2.93 -4.52 -1.06
N LEU A 42 -2.93 -4.16 0.20
CA LEU A 42 -1.72 -4.09 1.03
C LEU A 42 -1.70 -5.28 1.96
N ILE A 43 -0.63 -6.04 1.94
CA ILE A 43 -0.51 -7.28 2.73
C ILE A 43 0.74 -7.20 3.59
N ASP A 44 0.56 -7.20 4.91
CA ASP A 44 1.66 -7.15 5.87
C ASP A 44 1.13 -7.58 7.23
N ASP A 45 1.92 -8.31 7.99
CA ASP A 45 1.54 -8.72 9.34
C ASP A 45 2.24 -7.92 10.43
N ASP A 46 3.03 -6.91 10.07
CA ASP A 46 3.79 -6.13 11.03
C ASP A 46 3.00 -4.99 11.63
N ILE A 47 3.46 -4.59 12.81
CA ILE A 47 2.99 -3.41 13.51
C ILE A 47 4.10 -2.36 13.42
N VAL A 48 3.73 -1.10 13.32
CA VAL A 48 4.71 0.00 13.30
C VAL A 48 5.47 0.03 14.63
N SER A 49 6.79 0.10 14.56
CA SER A 49 7.64 0.22 15.73
C SER A 49 8.47 1.50 15.69
N VAL A 50 8.97 1.92 16.84
CA VAL A 50 9.81 3.13 16.94
C VAL A 50 11.04 3.00 16.04
N SER A 51 11.62 1.81 15.94
CA SER A 51 12.82 1.60 15.12
C SER A 51 12.57 1.80 13.62
N ASN A 52 11.33 1.86 13.19
CA ASN A 52 11.00 2.08 11.78
C ASN A 52 11.01 3.56 11.39
N ILE A 53 10.95 4.47 12.36
CA ILE A 53 10.73 5.89 12.11
C ILE A 53 11.81 6.51 11.21
N ASN A 54 13.03 6.04 11.32
CA ASN A 54 14.14 6.64 10.56
C ASN A 54 14.13 6.31 9.06
N ARG A 55 13.29 5.38 8.60
CA ARG A 55 13.35 4.94 7.20
C ARG A 55 12.03 4.53 6.56
N GLN A 56 10.93 4.49 7.30
CA GLN A 56 9.64 4.04 6.75
C GLN A 56 8.61 5.17 6.79
N LEU A 57 7.99 5.43 5.64
CA LEU A 57 7.01 6.53 5.49
C LEU A 57 5.85 6.44 6.49
N ILE A 58 5.43 5.21 6.79
CA ILE A 58 4.27 4.97 7.65
C ILE A 58 4.60 5.08 9.14
N ALA A 59 5.89 5.17 9.47
CA ALA A 59 6.33 5.11 10.85
C ALA A 59 6.53 6.51 11.42
N LEU A 60 5.62 6.90 12.30
CA LEU A 60 5.65 8.15 13.04
C LEU A 60 5.35 7.83 14.51
N HIS A 61 5.71 8.74 15.41
CA HIS A 61 5.36 8.52 16.81
C HIS A 61 3.86 8.28 16.99
N SER A 62 3.04 8.97 16.19
CA SER A 62 1.59 8.83 16.25
C SER A 62 1.06 7.50 15.72
N THR A 63 1.87 6.77 14.92
CA THR A 63 1.42 5.52 14.32
C THR A 63 2.02 4.28 14.97
N VAL A 64 2.99 4.43 15.87
CA VAL A 64 3.59 3.30 16.58
C VAL A 64 2.51 2.46 17.25
N GLY A 65 2.58 1.15 17.07
CA GLY A 65 1.60 0.21 17.63
C GLY A 65 0.44 -0.12 16.71
N GLN A 66 0.31 0.60 15.60
CA GLN A 66 -0.75 0.35 14.63
C GLN A 66 -0.29 -0.59 13.53
N SER A 67 -1.24 -1.30 12.90
CA SER A 67 -0.95 -2.15 11.76
C SER A 67 -0.39 -1.31 10.61
N LYS A 68 0.70 -1.77 10.00
CA LYS A 68 1.31 -1.06 8.87
C LYS A 68 0.35 -0.92 7.70
N THR A 69 -0.45 -1.94 7.42
CA THR A 69 -1.42 -1.87 6.32
C THR A 69 -2.49 -0.84 6.57
N GLU A 70 -2.98 -0.73 7.80
CA GLU A 70 -4.01 0.26 8.14
C GLU A 70 -3.45 1.68 8.10
N VAL A 71 -2.23 1.88 8.58
CA VAL A 71 -1.57 3.20 8.52
C VAL A 71 -1.37 3.64 7.08
N MET A 72 -0.91 2.72 6.21
CA MET A 72 -0.72 3.04 4.80
C MET A 72 -2.04 3.32 4.10
N LYS A 73 -3.09 2.58 4.44
CA LYS A 73 -4.43 2.82 3.90
C LYS A 73 -4.92 4.24 4.22
N ALA A 74 -4.75 4.66 5.47
CA ALA A 74 -5.14 6.00 5.88
C ALA A 74 -4.35 7.08 5.14
N ARG A 75 -3.06 6.84 4.94
CA ARG A 75 -2.20 7.76 4.19
C ARG A 75 -2.64 7.87 2.73
N ILE A 76 -2.96 6.74 2.11
CA ILE A 76 -3.42 6.72 0.72
C ILE A 76 -4.76 7.45 0.58
N ALA A 77 -5.65 7.29 1.54
CA ALA A 77 -6.93 7.99 1.53
C ALA A 77 -6.76 9.50 1.51
N ASP A 78 -5.69 10.00 2.13
CA ASP A 78 -5.38 11.42 2.15
C ASP A 78 -4.67 11.89 0.88
N ILE A 79 -4.08 10.99 0.13
CA ILE A 79 -3.40 11.28 -1.14
C ILE A 79 -4.37 11.19 -2.31
N HIS A 80 -5.16 10.13 -2.35
CA HIS A 80 -6.04 9.81 -3.47
C HIS A 80 -7.30 9.12 -2.94
N PRO A 81 -8.32 9.90 -2.51
CA PRO A 81 -9.50 9.32 -1.84
C PRO A 81 -10.28 8.31 -2.67
N GLN A 82 -10.17 8.37 -3.99
CA GLN A 82 -10.89 7.45 -4.88
C GLN A 82 -10.20 6.10 -5.05
N CYS A 83 -8.96 5.97 -4.60
CA CYS A 83 -8.27 4.70 -4.63
C CYS A 83 -8.91 3.75 -3.60
N ARG A 84 -9.28 2.56 -4.05
CA ARG A 84 -9.78 1.52 -3.14
C ARG A 84 -8.59 0.82 -2.52
N VAL A 85 -8.53 0.77 -1.20
CA VAL A 85 -7.45 0.12 -0.50
C VAL A 85 -7.98 -1.00 0.37
N ASN A 86 -7.51 -2.21 0.10
CA ASN A 86 -7.78 -3.37 0.94
C ASN A 86 -6.57 -3.59 1.83
N ALA A 87 -6.72 -3.37 3.12
CA ALA A 87 -5.64 -3.54 4.09
C ALA A 87 -5.78 -4.90 4.75
N LEU A 88 -4.81 -5.79 4.48
CA LEU A 88 -4.83 -7.15 5.00
C LEU A 88 -3.69 -7.32 5.99
N HIS A 89 -4.03 -7.37 7.27
CA HIS A 89 -3.08 -7.59 8.35
C HIS A 89 -2.82 -9.10 8.45
N MET A 90 -1.95 -9.60 7.57
CA MET A 90 -1.66 -11.02 7.51
C MET A 90 -0.31 -11.25 6.84
N ARG A 91 0.29 -12.41 7.13
CA ARG A 91 1.52 -12.82 6.47
C ARG A 91 1.17 -13.51 5.15
N TYR A 92 1.90 -13.16 4.08
CA TYR A 92 1.78 -13.88 2.83
C TYR A 92 2.39 -15.27 2.98
N GLU A 93 1.58 -16.29 2.68
CA GLU A 93 2.01 -17.70 2.73
C GLU A 93 1.51 -18.44 1.50
N GLU A 94 1.98 -19.66 1.33
CA GLU A 94 1.54 -20.50 0.21
C GLU A 94 0.02 -20.65 0.19
N SER A 95 -0.60 -20.71 1.36
CA SER A 95 -2.04 -20.90 1.50
C SER A 95 -2.86 -19.69 1.03
N ASN A 96 -2.27 -18.50 0.96
CA ASN A 96 -2.98 -17.29 0.52
C ASN A 96 -2.41 -16.69 -0.75
N LYS A 97 -1.72 -17.47 -1.54
CA LYS A 97 -1.19 -17.11 -2.86
C LYS A 97 -2.27 -16.58 -3.80
N GLU A 98 -3.48 -17.06 -3.67
CA GLU A 98 -4.59 -16.66 -4.53
C GLU A 98 -4.87 -15.16 -4.44
N ILE A 99 -4.60 -14.55 -3.29
CA ILE A 99 -4.76 -13.11 -3.11
C ILE A 99 -3.86 -12.37 -4.10
N GLY A 100 -2.58 -12.77 -4.18
CA GLY A 100 -1.65 -12.15 -5.11
C GLY A 100 -2.03 -12.38 -6.56
N ARG A 101 -2.49 -13.58 -6.90
CA ARG A 101 -2.91 -13.90 -8.26
C ARG A 101 -4.13 -13.11 -8.69
N ALA A 102 -5.06 -12.90 -7.78
CA ALA A 102 -6.29 -12.19 -8.07
C ALA A 102 -6.07 -10.70 -8.31
N HIS A 103 -4.98 -10.15 -7.79
CA HIS A 103 -4.76 -8.72 -7.73
C HIS A 103 -3.54 -8.22 -8.51
N VAL A 104 -2.91 -9.07 -9.24
CA VAL A 104 -1.72 -8.68 -10.03
C VAL A 104 -2.06 -8.32 -11.45
#